data_bc9a6b91eebaeda494bea32fe324e997
#
_entry.id   bc9a6b91eebaeda494bea32fe324e997
#
_cell.length_a   1.000
_cell.length_b   1.000
_cell.length_c   1.000
_cell.angle_alpha   90.00
_cell.angle_beta   90.00
_cell.angle_gamma   90.00
#
_symmetry.space_group_name_H-M   'P 1'
#
loop_
_entity.id
_entity.type
_entity.pdbx_description
1 polymer ?
#
loop_
_entity_poly.entity_id
_entity_poly.type
_entity_poly.pdbx_seq_one_letter_code
_entity_poly.pdbx_strand_id
1 'polypeptide(L)'
;MLLFGRIAAAALAMLAISAHAQTSPPADVSQDTKWHNDQMLYLVKLQRGEGWSATPSGLRYRRVKGDGSGARPSPTDTVTIHYTGRFIDGGEFDSSVTRGEPATFPLPRLIKGWQEGVPLMGVGDTFEFAIPASIAYGMKGKGPIPGGATLLFTIELIAIPG
;
A
#
# COMPACT_ATOMS: atom_id res chain seq x y z
N MET A 1 -4.84 -64.37 40.23
CA MET A 1 -5.89 -63.37 40.04
C MET A 1 -5.16 -62.03 39.86
N LEU A 2 -4.96 -61.67 38.59
CA LEU A 2 -4.09 -60.58 38.17
C LEU A 2 -4.95 -59.43 37.66
N LEU A 3 -4.88 -58.26 38.30
CA LEU A 3 -5.52 -57.05 37.84
C LEU A 3 -4.52 -56.21 37.04
N PHE A 4 -4.81 -56.02 35.77
CA PHE A 4 -4.06 -55.15 34.85
C PHE A 4 -4.44 -53.70 35.10
N GLY A 5 -3.47 -52.90 35.57
CA GLY A 5 -3.58 -51.44 35.55
C GLY A 5 -3.19 -50.88 34.20
N ARG A 6 -4.14 -50.30 33.47
CA ARG A 6 -3.90 -49.53 32.21
C ARG A 6 -3.42 -48.12 32.58
N ILE A 7 -2.16 -47.83 32.26
CA ILE A 7 -1.63 -46.47 32.31
C ILE A 7 -2.06 -45.80 31.02
N ALA A 8 -2.96 -44.83 31.15
CA ALA A 8 -3.33 -43.95 30.05
C ALA A 8 -2.26 -42.85 29.91
N ALA A 9 -1.48 -42.90 28.86
CA ALA A 9 -0.58 -41.80 28.47
C ALA A 9 -1.44 -40.64 27.91
N ALA A 10 -1.58 -39.59 28.68
CA ALA A 10 -2.16 -38.34 28.19
C ALA A 10 -1.14 -37.63 27.30
N ALA A 11 -1.34 -37.68 26.00
CA ALA A 11 -0.60 -36.90 25.04
C ALA A 11 -1.02 -35.43 25.18
N LEU A 12 -0.13 -34.62 25.75
CA LEU A 12 -0.29 -33.17 25.85
C LEU A 12 -0.03 -32.59 24.45
N ALA A 13 -1.09 -32.35 23.70
CA ALA A 13 -1.01 -31.62 22.42
C ALA A 13 -0.68 -30.15 22.75
N MET A 14 0.58 -29.76 22.57
CA MET A 14 0.97 -28.36 22.54
C MET A 14 0.38 -27.73 21.28
N LEU A 15 -0.72 -27.00 21.44
CA LEU A 15 -1.14 -26.03 20.42
C LEU A 15 -0.06 -24.96 20.35
N ALA A 16 0.72 -24.99 19.28
CA ALA A 16 1.53 -23.86 18.88
C ALA A 16 0.56 -22.74 18.47
N ILE A 17 0.29 -21.83 19.38
CA ILE A 17 -0.35 -20.56 19.07
C ILE A 17 0.67 -19.79 18.25
N SER A 18 0.53 -19.84 16.91
CA SER A 18 1.22 -18.91 16.02
C SER A 18 0.80 -17.52 16.46
N ALA A 19 1.74 -16.81 17.11
CA ALA A 19 1.60 -15.39 17.40
C ALA A 19 1.56 -14.66 16.03
N HIS A 20 0.38 -14.56 15.45
CA HIS A 20 0.12 -13.51 14.48
C HIS A 20 0.34 -12.23 15.26
N ALA A 21 1.36 -11.47 14.86
CA ALA A 21 1.55 -10.12 15.38
C ALA A 21 0.25 -9.37 15.09
N GLN A 22 -0.60 -9.25 16.09
CA GLN A 22 -1.73 -8.35 16.07
C GLN A 22 -1.12 -6.97 16.06
N THR A 23 -1.01 -6.38 14.86
CA THR A 23 -0.76 -4.96 14.76
C THR A 23 -1.94 -4.29 15.44
N SER A 24 -1.68 -3.72 16.61
CA SER A 24 -2.68 -2.89 17.30
C SER A 24 -3.24 -1.91 16.27
N PRO A 25 -4.57 -1.65 16.29
CA PRO A 25 -5.10 -0.61 15.41
C PRO A 25 -4.28 0.65 15.64
N PRO A 26 -3.92 1.38 14.57
CA PRO A 26 -3.12 2.59 14.71
C PRO A 26 -3.81 3.50 15.72
N ALA A 27 -3.03 4.06 16.66
CA ALA A 27 -3.54 5.04 17.60
C ALA A 27 -4.28 6.13 16.82
N ASP A 28 -5.38 6.64 17.38
CA ASP A 28 -6.07 7.78 16.77
C ASP A 28 -5.14 9.00 16.78
N VAL A 29 -4.50 9.23 15.64
CA VAL A 29 -3.58 10.35 15.42
C VAL A 29 -4.28 11.55 14.78
N SER A 30 -5.60 11.53 14.66
CA SER A 30 -6.39 12.56 13.96
C SER A 30 -6.22 13.95 14.58
N GLN A 31 -5.83 14.05 15.84
CA GLN A 31 -5.58 15.28 16.57
C GLN A 31 -4.08 15.54 16.85
N ASP A 32 -3.18 14.69 16.38
CA ASP A 32 -1.75 14.85 16.58
C ASP A 32 -1.14 15.78 15.54
N THR A 33 -0.86 17.02 15.95
CA THR A 33 -0.24 18.06 15.11
C THR A 33 1.14 17.64 14.60
N LYS A 34 1.94 16.97 15.43
CA LYS A 34 3.27 16.50 15.00
C LYS A 34 3.13 15.47 13.90
N TRP A 35 2.21 14.52 14.06
CA TRP A 35 1.96 13.50 13.06
C TRP A 35 1.55 14.11 11.70
N HIS A 36 0.61 15.07 11.71
CA HIS A 36 0.19 15.76 10.49
C HIS A 36 1.34 16.55 9.84
N ASN A 37 2.16 17.23 10.64
CA ASN A 37 3.32 17.93 10.13
C ASN A 37 4.33 16.99 9.49
N ASP A 38 4.58 15.81 10.08
CA ASP A 38 5.48 14.80 9.51
C ASP A 38 4.96 14.30 8.14
N GLN A 39 3.64 14.10 7.98
CA GLN A 39 3.02 13.74 6.70
C GLN A 39 3.29 14.80 5.61
N MET A 40 3.11 16.07 5.93
CA MET A 40 3.34 17.17 5.00
C MET A 40 4.84 17.34 4.67
N LEU A 41 5.69 17.30 5.69
CA LEU A 41 7.15 17.46 5.53
C LEU A 41 7.74 16.34 4.68
N TYR A 42 7.19 15.13 4.76
CA TYR A 42 7.61 14.03 3.91
C TYR A 42 7.47 14.40 2.43
N LEU A 43 6.31 14.91 2.02
CA LEU A 43 6.06 15.34 0.63
C LEU A 43 6.97 16.49 0.19
N VAL A 44 7.24 17.45 1.09
CA VAL A 44 8.10 18.60 0.79
C VAL A 44 9.55 18.19 0.56
N LYS A 45 10.01 17.14 1.24
CA LYS A 45 11.39 16.63 1.11
C LYS A 45 11.65 15.90 -0.21
N LEU A 46 10.61 15.45 -0.91
CA LEU A 46 10.75 14.74 -2.19
C LEU A 46 11.09 15.74 -3.31
N GLN A 47 12.34 15.77 -3.72
CA GLN A 47 12.89 16.80 -4.59
C GLN A 47 13.08 16.33 -6.05
N ARG A 48 13.02 17.29 -6.98
CA ARG A 48 13.28 17.03 -8.41
C ARG A 48 14.67 16.45 -8.66
N GLY A 49 15.67 16.83 -7.88
CA GLY A 49 17.05 16.32 -7.99
C GLY A 49 17.17 14.81 -7.77
N GLU A 50 16.15 14.21 -7.12
CA GLU A 50 16.04 12.76 -6.88
C GLU A 50 15.09 12.07 -7.87
N GLY A 51 14.72 12.72 -8.96
CA GLY A 51 13.82 12.21 -9.98
C GLY A 51 12.33 12.38 -9.68
N TRP A 52 11.97 13.02 -8.55
CA TRP A 52 10.58 13.27 -8.21
C TRP A 52 9.98 14.41 -9.04
N SER A 53 8.77 14.18 -9.52
CA SER A 53 7.88 15.17 -10.14
C SER A 53 6.65 15.39 -9.26
N ALA A 54 5.97 16.49 -9.48
CA ALA A 54 4.78 16.87 -8.74
C ALA A 54 3.67 17.29 -9.71
N THR A 55 2.43 16.97 -9.36
CA THR A 55 1.24 17.48 -10.04
C THR A 55 0.60 18.63 -9.22
N PRO A 56 -0.31 19.41 -9.80
CA PRO A 56 -1.02 20.45 -9.08
C PRO A 56 -1.83 19.96 -7.87
N SER A 57 -2.30 18.70 -7.88
CA SER A 57 -3.02 18.09 -6.76
C SER A 57 -2.12 17.74 -5.56
N GLY A 58 -0.79 17.85 -5.72
CA GLY A 58 0.19 17.49 -4.71
C GLY A 58 0.72 16.07 -4.79
N LEU A 59 0.25 15.26 -5.76
CA LEU A 59 0.83 13.95 -6.03
C LEU A 59 2.32 14.09 -6.33
N ARG A 60 3.15 13.25 -5.68
CA ARG A 60 4.57 13.08 -6.03
C ARG A 60 4.74 11.74 -6.72
N TYR A 61 5.55 11.71 -7.78
CA TYR A 61 5.82 10.48 -8.52
C TYR A 61 7.21 10.48 -9.12
N ARG A 62 7.77 9.29 -9.28
CA ARG A 62 8.98 9.06 -10.08
C ARG A 62 8.95 7.68 -10.72
N ARG A 63 9.52 7.56 -11.91
CA ARG A 63 9.76 6.26 -12.54
C ARG A 63 11.03 5.66 -11.94
N VAL A 64 10.97 4.40 -11.49
CA VAL A 64 12.12 3.66 -10.96
C VAL A 64 12.54 2.52 -11.86
N LYS A 65 11.67 2.06 -12.78
CA LYS A 65 11.95 1.04 -13.78
C LYS A 65 11.11 1.29 -15.03
N GLY A 66 11.62 0.82 -16.21
CA GLY A 66 10.97 1.02 -17.49
C GLY A 66 11.42 2.31 -18.17
N ASP A 67 10.95 2.53 -19.38
CA ASP A 67 11.31 3.67 -20.25
C ASP A 67 10.11 4.53 -20.68
N GLY A 68 8.90 4.11 -20.30
CA GLY A 68 7.66 4.80 -20.63
C GLY A 68 7.16 4.57 -22.05
N SER A 69 7.74 3.61 -22.79
CA SER A 69 7.35 3.30 -24.17
C SER A 69 6.09 2.46 -24.27
N GLY A 70 5.70 1.77 -23.19
CA GLY A 70 4.51 0.92 -23.15
C GLY A 70 3.21 1.71 -23.26
N ALA A 71 2.13 1.00 -23.62
CA ALA A 71 0.79 1.57 -23.67
C ALA A 71 0.41 2.17 -22.30
N ARG A 72 -0.24 3.34 -22.33
CA ARG A 72 -0.70 4.05 -21.12
C ARG A 72 -2.18 3.87 -20.94
N PRO A 73 -2.65 3.59 -19.72
CA PRO A 73 -4.08 3.50 -19.46
C PRO A 73 -4.74 4.87 -19.50
N SER A 74 -5.98 4.87 -19.92
CA SER A 74 -6.92 5.97 -19.72
C SER A 74 -7.42 5.96 -18.26
N PRO A 75 -7.87 7.10 -17.71
CA PRO A 75 -8.45 7.15 -16.38
C PRO A 75 -9.68 6.25 -16.17
N THR A 76 -10.31 5.77 -17.22
CA THR A 76 -11.49 4.89 -17.20
C THR A 76 -11.17 3.41 -17.37
N ASP A 77 -9.91 3.08 -17.63
CA ASP A 77 -9.49 1.71 -17.91
C ASP A 77 -9.41 0.84 -16.64
N THR A 78 -9.43 -0.46 -16.88
CA THR A 78 -9.04 -1.47 -15.90
C THR A 78 -7.54 -1.73 -16.08
N VAL A 79 -6.83 -1.90 -14.97
CA VAL A 79 -5.38 -2.16 -14.97
C VAL A 79 -5.04 -3.39 -14.14
N THR A 80 -4.04 -4.15 -14.59
CA THR A 80 -3.42 -5.23 -13.82
C THR A 80 -2.06 -4.76 -13.35
N ILE A 81 -1.85 -4.81 -12.05
CA ILE A 81 -0.68 -4.24 -11.39
C ILE A 81 -0.14 -5.17 -10.29
N HIS A 82 1.17 -5.04 -10.02
CA HIS A 82 1.71 -5.31 -8.70
C HIS A 82 1.88 -4.00 -7.94
N TYR A 83 1.58 -4.02 -6.65
CA TYR A 83 1.76 -2.83 -5.80
C TYR A 83 2.13 -3.20 -4.37
N THR A 84 2.81 -2.27 -3.72
CA THR A 84 3.04 -2.27 -2.27
C THR A 84 2.75 -0.89 -1.72
N GLY A 85 1.85 -0.82 -0.75
CA GLY A 85 1.46 0.40 -0.05
C GLY A 85 2.08 0.46 1.33
N ARG A 86 2.71 1.59 1.66
CA ARG A 86 3.38 1.85 2.94
C ARG A 86 3.03 3.20 3.51
N PHE A 87 3.16 3.32 4.82
CA PHE A 87 3.18 4.59 5.53
C PHE A 87 4.56 5.25 5.42
N ILE A 88 4.66 6.53 5.82
CA ILE A 88 5.94 7.27 5.77
C ILE A 88 7.01 6.72 6.74
N ASP A 89 6.63 5.94 7.73
CA ASP A 89 7.54 5.20 8.63
C ASP A 89 8.04 3.88 8.05
N GLY A 90 7.57 3.51 6.84
CA GLY A 90 7.91 2.27 6.15
C GLY A 90 7.00 1.08 6.44
N GLY A 91 6.06 1.21 7.37
CA GLY A 91 5.08 0.16 7.69
C GLY A 91 4.21 -0.18 6.48
N GLU A 92 4.17 -1.45 6.07
CA GLU A 92 3.34 -1.94 4.98
C GLU A 92 1.89 -2.10 5.46
N PHE A 93 0.93 -1.56 4.72
CA PHE A 93 -0.48 -1.74 5.02
C PHE A 93 -1.23 -2.59 4.00
N ASP A 94 -0.70 -2.72 2.77
CA ASP A 94 -1.27 -3.58 1.73
C ASP A 94 -0.25 -3.86 0.63
N SER A 95 -0.21 -5.09 0.10
CA SER A 95 0.71 -5.48 -0.97
C SER A 95 0.20 -6.70 -1.75
N SER A 96 0.05 -6.53 -3.06
CA SER A 96 -0.18 -7.65 -3.97
C SER A 96 1.06 -8.53 -4.12
N VAL A 97 2.25 -7.97 -3.95
CA VAL A 97 3.52 -8.72 -3.97
C VAL A 97 3.59 -9.67 -2.80
N THR A 98 3.25 -9.21 -1.59
CA THR A 98 3.21 -10.05 -0.38
C THR A 98 2.15 -11.16 -0.50
N ARG A 99 1.01 -10.90 -1.18
CA ARG A 99 0.01 -11.93 -1.48
C ARG A 99 0.43 -12.92 -2.57
N GLY A 100 1.46 -12.59 -3.36
CA GLY A 100 2.01 -13.47 -4.40
C GLY A 100 1.25 -13.44 -5.74
N GLU A 101 0.31 -12.53 -5.93
CA GLU A 101 -0.48 -12.43 -7.16
C GLU A 101 -0.77 -10.96 -7.55
N PRO A 102 -0.76 -10.63 -8.85
CA PRO A 102 -1.17 -9.32 -9.33
C PRO A 102 -2.65 -9.04 -9.02
N ALA A 103 -2.98 -7.77 -8.91
CA ALA A 103 -4.35 -7.32 -8.71
C ALA A 103 -4.87 -6.60 -9.97
N THR A 104 -6.13 -6.81 -10.29
CA THR A 104 -6.80 -6.16 -11.42
C THR A 104 -7.92 -5.26 -10.92
N PHE A 105 -7.84 -3.97 -11.23
CA PHE A 105 -8.76 -2.96 -10.73
C PHE A 105 -9.24 -2.02 -11.83
N PRO A 106 -10.53 -1.65 -11.85
CA PRO A 106 -11.01 -0.50 -12.62
C PRO A 106 -10.55 0.80 -11.93
N LEU A 107 -9.77 1.63 -12.64
CA LEU A 107 -9.22 2.88 -12.11
C LEU A 107 -10.26 3.81 -11.49
N PRO A 108 -11.48 3.97 -12.05
CA PRO A 108 -12.49 4.87 -11.48
C PRO A 108 -12.94 4.51 -10.05
N ARG A 109 -12.68 3.29 -9.58
CA ARG A 109 -13.04 2.82 -8.23
C ARG A 109 -11.94 3.02 -7.19
N LEU A 110 -10.78 3.49 -7.61
CA LEU A 110 -9.61 3.66 -6.75
C LEU A 110 -9.52 5.09 -6.20
N ILE A 111 -8.58 5.31 -5.28
CA ILE A 111 -8.31 6.66 -4.75
C ILE A 111 -7.87 7.61 -5.87
N LYS A 112 -8.14 8.90 -5.69
CA LYS A 112 -7.85 9.93 -6.70
C LYS A 112 -6.39 9.95 -7.12
N GLY A 113 -5.47 9.73 -6.18
CA GLY A 113 -4.03 9.65 -6.49
C GLY A 113 -3.67 8.55 -7.49
N TRP A 114 -4.37 7.40 -7.45
CA TRP A 114 -4.17 6.34 -8.44
C TRP A 114 -4.84 6.66 -9.78
N GLN A 115 -6.03 7.24 -9.75
CA GLN A 115 -6.73 7.68 -10.98
C GLN A 115 -5.91 8.71 -11.76
N GLU A 116 -5.14 9.54 -11.07
CA GLU A 116 -4.25 10.54 -11.66
C GLU A 116 -2.89 9.96 -12.04
N GLY A 117 -2.29 9.15 -11.16
CA GLY A 117 -0.91 8.68 -11.26
C GLY A 117 -0.72 7.51 -12.21
N VAL A 118 -1.59 6.49 -12.17
CA VAL A 118 -1.43 5.29 -13.00
C VAL A 118 -1.48 5.59 -14.51
N PRO A 119 -2.31 6.54 -15.01
CA PRO A 119 -2.25 6.97 -16.41
C PRO A 119 -0.93 7.59 -16.86
N LEU A 120 -0.05 7.99 -15.96
CA LEU A 120 1.30 8.47 -16.28
C LEU A 120 2.27 7.33 -16.61
N MET A 121 1.92 6.09 -16.26
CA MET A 121 2.76 4.90 -16.45
C MET A 121 2.51 4.27 -17.83
N GLY A 122 3.56 3.71 -18.41
CA GLY A 122 3.44 2.76 -19.51
C GLY A 122 3.45 1.32 -18.98
N VAL A 123 2.83 0.38 -19.71
CA VAL A 123 2.95 -1.05 -19.42
C VAL A 123 4.44 -1.43 -19.37
N GLY A 124 4.88 -2.10 -18.31
CA GLY A 124 6.27 -2.45 -18.04
C GLY A 124 7.01 -1.45 -17.13
N ASP A 125 6.42 -0.27 -16.90
CA ASP A 125 7.01 0.69 -15.95
C ASP A 125 6.72 0.30 -14.51
N THR A 126 7.66 0.68 -13.62
CA THR A 126 7.45 0.73 -12.17
C THR A 126 7.64 2.17 -11.71
N PHE A 127 6.66 2.67 -10.99
CA PHE A 127 6.69 4.01 -10.40
C PHE A 127 6.61 3.94 -8.88
N GLU A 128 7.20 4.93 -8.24
CA GLU A 128 6.91 5.28 -6.86
C GLU A 128 6.02 6.51 -6.82
N PHE A 129 5.02 6.44 -5.94
CA PHE A 129 4.08 7.52 -5.68
C PHE A 129 4.09 7.87 -4.20
N ALA A 130 4.04 9.17 -3.88
CA ALA A 130 3.69 9.65 -2.56
C ALA A 130 2.42 10.49 -2.69
N ILE A 131 1.35 10.00 -2.09
CA ILE A 131 -0.01 10.46 -2.28
C ILE A 131 -0.48 11.18 -1.02
N PRO A 132 -0.72 12.50 -1.07
CA PRO A 132 -1.27 13.22 0.08
C PRO A 132 -2.69 12.76 0.42
N ALA A 133 -3.08 12.89 1.67
CA ALA A 133 -4.39 12.46 2.16
C ALA A 133 -5.56 13.03 1.36
N SER A 134 -5.44 14.25 0.85
CA SER A 134 -6.50 14.93 0.07
C SER A 134 -6.92 14.20 -1.20
N ILE A 135 -6.05 13.39 -1.76
CA ILE A 135 -6.33 12.55 -2.95
C ILE A 135 -6.17 11.04 -2.64
N ALA A 136 -6.20 10.69 -1.35
CA ALA A 136 -6.23 9.34 -0.82
C ALA A 136 -7.49 9.12 0.03
N TYR A 137 -7.35 8.95 1.35
CA TYR A 137 -8.48 8.67 2.24
C TYR A 137 -8.87 9.85 3.14
N GLY A 138 -8.35 11.06 2.86
CA GLY A 138 -8.71 12.30 3.55
C GLY A 138 -8.39 12.29 5.04
N MET A 139 -9.03 13.21 5.76
CA MET A 139 -8.88 13.34 7.22
C MET A 139 -9.65 12.28 8.00
N LYS A 140 -10.54 11.53 7.35
CA LYS A 140 -11.31 10.45 7.97
C LYS A 140 -10.53 9.14 8.04
N GLY A 141 -9.64 8.88 7.05
CA GLY A 141 -8.97 7.59 6.89
C GLY A 141 -9.90 6.47 6.45
N LYS A 142 -9.38 5.24 6.42
CA LYS A 142 -10.15 4.02 6.09
C LYS A 142 -9.44 2.77 6.60
N GLY A 143 -10.13 1.93 7.37
CA GLY A 143 -9.55 0.69 7.91
C GLY A 143 -8.26 0.97 8.69
N PRO A 144 -7.12 0.34 8.31
CA PRO A 144 -5.84 0.56 9.00
C PRO A 144 -5.19 1.92 8.67
N ILE A 145 -5.76 2.69 7.72
CA ILE A 145 -5.18 3.97 7.28
C ILE A 145 -5.77 5.10 8.11
N PRO A 146 -4.95 5.77 8.95
CA PRO A 146 -5.42 6.89 9.76
C PRO A 146 -5.75 8.11 8.90
N GLY A 147 -6.60 8.99 9.43
CA GLY A 147 -6.94 10.25 8.79
C GLY A 147 -5.72 11.16 8.64
N GLY A 148 -5.56 11.77 7.47
CA GLY A 148 -4.43 12.64 7.16
C GLY A 148 -3.16 11.93 6.69
N ALA A 149 -3.17 10.60 6.55
CA ALA A 149 -2.00 9.83 6.14
C ALA A 149 -1.57 10.13 4.70
N THR A 150 -0.28 10.42 4.51
CA THR A 150 0.41 10.33 3.22
C THR A 150 0.72 8.87 2.94
N LEU A 151 0.36 8.39 1.77
CA LEU A 151 0.55 7.00 1.37
C LEU A 151 1.67 6.88 0.34
N LEU A 152 2.56 5.91 0.57
CA LEU A 152 3.64 5.60 -0.35
C LEU A 152 3.29 4.32 -1.10
N PHE A 153 3.30 4.37 -2.42
CA PHE A 153 3.08 3.19 -3.26
C PHE A 153 4.24 2.98 -4.21
N THR A 154 4.68 1.73 -4.31
CA THR A 154 5.43 1.25 -5.46
C THR A 154 4.46 0.46 -6.32
N ILE A 155 4.30 0.83 -7.59
CA ILE A 155 3.36 0.22 -8.52
C ILE A 155 4.09 -0.20 -9.78
N GLU A 156 3.94 -1.46 -10.19
CA GLU A 156 4.32 -1.97 -11.50
C GLU A 156 3.06 -2.16 -12.35
N LEU A 157 3.00 -1.51 -13.51
CA LEU A 157 1.91 -1.67 -14.45
C LEU A 157 2.19 -2.85 -15.38
N ILE A 158 1.43 -3.93 -15.19
CA ILE A 158 1.65 -5.19 -15.92
C ILE A 158 0.85 -5.23 -17.22
N ALA A 159 -0.43 -4.84 -17.16
CA ALA A 159 -1.31 -4.90 -18.32
C ALA A 159 -2.49 -3.93 -18.21
N ILE A 160 -3.08 -3.64 -19.36
CA ILE A 160 -4.35 -2.94 -19.50
C ILE A 160 -5.28 -3.94 -20.19
N PRO A 161 -6.03 -4.76 -19.44
CA PRO A 161 -6.98 -5.68 -20.04
C PRO A 161 -8.10 -4.88 -20.73
N GLY A 162 -8.36 -5.23 -21.98
CA GLY A 162 -9.39 -4.61 -22.82
C GLY A 162 -10.82 -4.96 -22.38
#